data_07352eb02668cd3d0f45706e17173dcd
#
_entry.id   07352eb02668cd3d0f45706e17173dcd
#
_cell.length_a   1.000
_cell.length_b   1.000
_cell.length_c   1.000
_cell.angle_alpha   90.00
_cell.angle_beta   90.00
_cell.angle_gamma   90.00
#
_symmetry.space_group_name_H-M   'P 1'
#
loop_
_entity.id
_entity.type
_entity.pdbx_description
1 polymer ?
#
loop_
_entity_poly.entity_id
_entity_poly.type
_entity_poly.pdbx_seq_one_letter_code
_entity_poly.pdbx_strand_id
1 'polypeptide(L)'
;MTGFLRRVLSPYRGLLILVILLQLGQSFLTMYLPTINSRVIDYGVANADAAYIMHQGILMLGIAFIQFLLSTLAGIFGAKVALMTGRDLREQVYEKLMHFSRRMIGSMGAPTLITRATNDVQQVTQFITFLFTAIIAAPMMFIGGLVLALSQSVKLSVVLLVTIPLLLGVSVVFLKLILPYYREQQTKIDEMNTVLRDQISGVRVVKAFTKEQGEKERFERINGDLSRINTSIGKITGLMQPIFTLTMSFANISLIWLGGRMAGNGQVQIGQVIGFVTYISFILTATLMASMIFIMLPRAEVSVTRIEEILNSESEIQDREDAFLPEQFRGEICFEHVTYSYAPDNEQVEPVLKDISFCAQPGKTTAIIGSTGCGKTTLLDMIPRLADVTEGTVFVDGMDVRKLLRHELDQAIGMVPQKAFLFSGTLEDNLRDGKPDATQEELWEALSIAQAKEFVEKNERGLKMKVSEGGTNFSGGQRQRLAIARAIVRRPSIYLFDDSFSALDYRTDQELRRALKPVTQNAAVIIVAQRISTIKDADQILVMNQGRIEAVGTHEELMQSSRTYQEIVASQPTDKELPV
;
A
#
# COMPACT_ATOMS: atom_id res chain seq x y z
N MET A 1 14.15 -4.32 12.50
CA MET A 1 14.36 -5.36 11.46
C MET A 1 14.40 -6.79 12.02
N THR A 2 15.38 -7.20 12.87
CA THR A 2 15.47 -8.59 13.39
C THR A 2 14.24 -9.04 14.17
N GLY A 3 13.67 -8.21 15.04
CA GLY A 3 12.44 -8.51 15.78
C GLY A 3 11.24 -8.69 14.88
N PHE A 4 11.09 -7.85 13.86
CA PHE A 4 10.05 -7.95 12.86
C PHE A 4 10.13 -9.27 12.07
N LEU A 5 11.30 -9.57 11.51
CA LEU A 5 11.52 -10.81 10.77
C LEU A 5 11.23 -12.05 11.63
N ARG A 6 11.68 -12.04 12.90
CA ARG A 6 11.37 -13.14 13.83
C ARG A 6 9.85 -13.32 14.05
N ARG A 7 9.11 -12.22 14.17
CA ARG A 7 7.65 -12.25 14.34
C ARG A 7 6.96 -12.83 13.12
N VAL A 8 7.28 -12.30 11.93
CA VAL A 8 6.60 -12.62 10.68
C VAL A 8 6.98 -14.02 10.15
N LEU A 9 8.21 -14.49 10.40
CA LEU A 9 8.68 -15.82 10.01
C LEU A 9 8.33 -16.89 11.06
N SER A 10 7.89 -16.53 12.25
CA SER A 10 7.60 -17.47 13.34
C SER A 10 6.55 -18.54 13.00
N PRO A 11 5.48 -18.28 12.20
CA PRO A 11 4.53 -19.32 11.81
C PRO A 11 5.14 -20.42 10.94
N TYR A 12 6.24 -20.10 10.25
CA TYR A 12 6.90 -20.98 9.27
C TYR A 12 8.17 -21.67 9.80
N ARG A 13 8.37 -21.74 11.13
CA ARG A 13 9.60 -22.26 11.79
C ARG A 13 10.02 -23.64 11.28
N GLY A 14 9.06 -24.55 11.06
CA GLY A 14 9.35 -25.89 10.56
C GLY A 14 9.94 -25.87 9.13
N LEU A 15 9.32 -25.10 8.23
CA LEU A 15 9.82 -24.92 6.87
C LEU A 15 11.15 -24.17 6.85
N LEU A 16 11.35 -23.19 7.73
CA LEU A 16 12.62 -22.48 7.88
C LEU A 16 13.76 -23.41 8.24
N ILE A 17 13.57 -24.27 9.25
CA ILE A 17 14.57 -25.27 9.66
C ILE A 17 14.88 -26.21 8.49
N LEU A 18 13.86 -26.65 7.77
CA LEU A 18 14.04 -27.51 6.58
C LEU A 18 14.89 -26.81 5.51
N VAL A 19 14.56 -25.54 5.17
CA VAL A 19 15.34 -24.76 4.18
C VAL A 19 16.79 -24.58 4.63
N ILE A 20 17.03 -24.31 5.90
CA ILE A 20 18.37 -24.18 6.49
C ILE A 20 19.15 -25.50 6.34
N LEU A 21 18.53 -26.61 6.70
CA LEU A 21 19.19 -27.93 6.60
C LEU A 21 19.51 -28.30 5.14
N LEU A 22 18.56 -28.06 4.21
CA LEU A 22 18.77 -28.28 2.78
C LEU A 22 19.91 -27.42 2.23
N GLN A 23 19.96 -26.14 2.60
CA GLN A 23 21.02 -25.21 2.20
C GLN A 23 22.39 -25.59 2.79
N LEU A 24 22.44 -26.01 4.05
CA LEU A 24 23.66 -26.49 4.68
C LEU A 24 24.18 -27.76 3.96
N GLY A 25 23.30 -28.71 3.71
CA GLY A 25 23.65 -29.94 2.97
C GLY A 25 24.17 -29.65 1.56
N GLN A 26 23.45 -28.80 0.82
CA GLN A 26 23.87 -28.33 -0.51
C GLN A 26 25.25 -27.65 -0.47
N SER A 27 25.43 -26.67 0.46
CA SER A 27 26.68 -25.91 0.56
C SER A 27 27.85 -26.81 0.92
N PHE A 28 27.64 -27.79 1.82
CA PHE A 28 28.69 -28.79 2.17
C PHE A 28 29.10 -29.64 0.97
N LEU A 29 28.11 -30.16 0.20
CA LEU A 29 28.40 -30.96 -1.00
C LEU A 29 29.10 -30.14 -2.08
N THR A 30 28.68 -28.85 -2.26
CA THR A 30 29.35 -27.92 -3.20
C THR A 30 30.84 -27.79 -2.88
N MET A 31 31.18 -27.67 -1.59
CA MET A 31 32.58 -27.53 -1.16
C MET A 31 33.37 -28.82 -1.18
N TYR A 32 32.73 -29.96 -1.10
CA TYR A 32 33.38 -31.24 -1.11
C TYR A 32 33.82 -31.69 -2.52
N LEU A 33 33.08 -31.27 -3.58
CA LEU A 33 33.40 -31.62 -4.97
C LEU A 33 34.84 -31.27 -5.42
N PRO A 34 35.37 -30.04 -5.15
CA PRO A 34 36.75 -29.71 -5.51
C PRO A 34 37.78 -30.57 -4.81
N THR A 35 37.50 -31.02 -3.58
CA THR A 35 38.40 -31.96 -2.86
C THR A 35 38.47 -33.31 -3.56
N ILE A 36 37.37 -33.86 -4.06
CA ILE A 36 37.35 -35.11 -4.83
C ILE A 36 38.07 -34.88 -6.16
N ASN A 37 37.79 -33.76 -6.85
CA ASN A 37 38.47 -33.44 -8.11
C ASN A 37 39.98 -33.36 -7.94
N SER A 38 40.48 -32.75 -6.85
CA SER A 38 41.90 -32.75 -6.51
C SER A 38 42.46 -34.18 -6.40
N ARG A 39 41.77 -35.10 -5.69
CA ARG A 39 42.17 -36.49 -5.55
C ARG A 39 42.18 -37.25 -6.88
N VAL A 40 41.19 -36.98 -7.77
CA VAL A 40 41.16 -37.56 -9.11
C VAL A 40 42.43 -37.22 -9.88
N ILE A 41 42.89 -35.98 -9.77
CA ILE A 41 44.10 -35.51 -10.45
C ILE A 41 45.36 -36.14 -9.81
N ASP A 42 45.45 -36.05 -8.48
CA ASP A 42 46.66 -36.44 -7.75
C ASP A 42 46.90 -37.96 -7.69
N TYR A 43 45.84 -38.77 -7.64
CA TYR A 43 45.94 -40.22 -7.54
C TYR A 43 45.52 -40.97 -8.82
N GLY A 44 44.53 -40.42 -9.55
CA GLY A 44 44.05 -41.07 -10.77
C GLY A 44 44.89 -40.70 -11.99
N VAL A 45 44.97 -39.39 -12.31
CA VAL A 45 45.68 -38.94 -13.51
C VAL A 45 47.20 -39.13 -13.37
N ALA A 46 47.75 -38.76 -12.21
CA ALA A 46 49.22 -38.89 -12.00
C ALA A 46 49.71 -40.32 -12.06
N ASN A 47 48.90 -41.32 -11.68
CA ASN A 47 49.23 -42.73 -11.72
C ASN A 47 48.67 -43.47 -12.95
N ALA A 48 48.01 -42.77 -13.89
CA ALA A 48 47.29 -43.31 -15.04
C ALA A 48 46.28 -44.42 -14.68
N ASP A 49 45.68 -44.34 -13.47
CA ASP A 49 44.67 -45.29 -12.97
C ASP A 49 43.29 -44.95 -13.45
N ALA A 50 42.90 -45.51 -14.61
CA ALA A 50 41.57 -45.27 -15.21
C ALA A 50 40.42 -45.81 -14.34
N ALA A 51 40.63 -46.88 -13.56
CA ALA A 51 39.62 -47.47 -12.70
C ALA A 51 39.30 -46.53 -11.52
N TYR A 52 40.33 -45.94 -10.91
CA TYR A 52 40.16 -44.92 -9.86
C TYR A 52 39.45 -43.68 -10.38
N ILE A 53 39.83 -43.17 -11.56
CA ILE A 53 39.16 -42.00 -12.20
C ILE A 53 37.69 -42.30 -12.42
N MET A 54 37.34 -43.47 -12.97
CA MET A 54 35.95 -43.85 -13.21
C MET A 54 35.15 -43.95 -11.91
N HIS A 55 35.69 -44.58 -10.86
CA HIS A 55 35.03 -44.71 -9.57
C HIS A 55 34.77 -43.35 -8.93
N GLN A 56 35.75 -42.45 -8.89
CA GLN A 56 35.59 -41.10 -8.35
C GLN A 56 34.67 -40.24 -9.22
N GLY A 57 34.69 -40.41 -10.54
CA GLY A 57 33.79 -39.73 -11.46
C GLY A 57 32.31 -40.07 -11.21
N ILE A 58 32.02 -41.38 -11.01
CA ILE A 58 30.66 -41.82 -10.65
C ILE A 58 30.23 -41.22 -9.29
N LEU A 59 31.16 -41.23 -8.30
CA LEU A 59 30.90 -40.61 -6.99
C LEU A 59 30.59 -39.10 -7.13
N MET A 60 31.38 -38.37 -7.94
CA MET A 60 31.15 -36.95 -8.21
C MET A 60 29.80 -36.70 -8.87
N LEU A 61 29.37 -37.51 -9.84
CA LEU A 61 28.06 -37.46 -10.46
C LEU A 61 26.93 -37.67 -9.44
N GLY A 62 27.10 -38.68 -8.55
CA GLY A 62 26.13 -38.92 -7.47
C GLY A 62 25.99 -37.73 -6.50
N ILE A 63 27.13 -37.17 -6.10
CA ILE A 63 27.15 -35.97 -5.23
C ILE A 63 26.50 -34.76 -5.94
N ALA A 64 26.83 -34.52 -7.20
CA ALA A 64 26.26 -33.44 -7.99
C ALA A 64 24.73 -33.59 -8.15
N PHE A 65 24.25 -34.82 -8.33
CA PHE A 65 22.82 -35.11 -8.39
C PHE A 65 22.12 -34.85 -7.06
N ILE A 66 22.68 -35.28 -5.94
CA ILE A 66 22.15 -34.99 -4.60
C ILE A 66 22.15 -33.48 -4.35
N GLN A 67 23.25 -32.81 -4.68
CA GLN A 67 23.37 -31.34 -4.58
C GLN A 67 22.27 -30.62 -5.39
N PHE A 68 22.00 -31.07 -6.62
CA PHE A 68 20.93 -30.53 -7.45
C PHE A 68 19.56 -30.68 -6.79
N LEU A 69 19.27 -31.89 -6.24
CA LEU A 69 18.01 -32.12 -5.52
C LEU A 69 17.86 -31.20 -4.29
N LEU A 70 18.92 -31.14 -3.46
CA LEU A 70 18.91 -30.30 -2.27
C LEU A 70 18.72 -28.80 -2.61
N SER A 71 19.44 -28.34 -3.65
CA SER A 71 19.33 -26.96 -4.14
C SER A 71 17.91 -26.63 -4.63
N THR A 72 17.35 -27.52 -5.45
CA THR A 72 15.99 -27.35 -5.99
C THR A 72 14.96 -27.32 -4.87
N LEU A 73 15.02 -28.27 -3.94
CA LEU A 73 14.09 -28.30 -2.80
C LEU A 73 14.24 -27.06 -1.89
N ALA A 74 15.49 -26.67 -1.61
CA ALA A 74 15.76 -25.46 -0.82
C ALA A 74 15.20 -24.20 -1.49
N GLY A 75 15.33 -24.10 -2.82
CA GLY A 75 14.78 -23.00 -3.61
C GLY A 75 13.25 -22.97 -3.56
N ILE A 76 12.58 -24.11 -3.78
CA ILE A 76 11.13 -24.23 -3.75
C ILE A 76 10.57 -23.88 -2.37
N PHE A 77 11.10 -24.47 -1.30
CA PHE A 77 10.62 -24.21 0.05
C PHE A 77 10.98 -22.81 0.53
N GLY A 78 12.15 -22.29 0.18
CA GLY A 78 12.55 -20.91 0.47
C GLY A 78 11.62 -19.88 -0.19
N ALA A 79 11.35 -20.05 -1.48
CA ALA A 79 10.40 -19.22 -2.21
C ALA A 79 8.99 -19.31 -1.61
N LYS A 80 8.54 -20.53 -1.26
CA LYS A 80 7.24 -20.75 -0.63
C LYS A 80 7.11 -19.97 0.68
N VAL A 81 8.10 -20.06 1.58
CA VAL A 81 8.09 -19.31 2.85
C VAL A 81 8.05 -17.81 2.60
N ALA A 82 8.90 -17.29 1.70
CA ALA A 82 8.93 -15.86 1.41
C ALA A 82 7.59 -15.34 0.85
N LEU A 83 6.99 -16.06 -0.09
CA LEU A 83 5.72 -15.68 -0.70
C LEU A 83 4.53 -15.78 0.26
N MET A 84 4.48 -16.82 1.10
CA MET A 84 3.47 -16.96 2.15
C MET A 84 3.60 -15.84 3.18
N THR A 85 4.81 -15.50 3.60
CA THR A 85 5.09 -14.34 4.46
C THR A 85 4.59 -13.03 3.83
N GLY A 86 4.84 -12.84 2.54
CA GLY A 86 4.36 -11.66 1.81
C GLY A 86 2.83 -11.62 1.68
N ARG A 87 2.17 -12.77 1.55
CA ARG A 87 0.71 -12.87 1.58
C ARG A 87 0.15 -12.42 2.94
N ASP A 88 0.67 -13.03 4.00
CA ASP A 88 0.17 -12.77 5.37
C ASP A 88 0.43 -11.31 5.79
N LEU A 89 1.56 -10.73 5.37
CA LEU A 89 1.81 -9.30 5.59
C LEU A 89 0.80 -8.41 4.87
N ARG A 90 0.45 -8.72 3.62
CA ARG A 90 -0.58 -7.96 2.90
C ARG A 90 -1.94 -8.07 3.56
N GLU A 91 -2.31 -9.26 4.01
CA GLU A 91 -3.56 -9.51 4.74
C GLU A 91 -3.62 -8.68 6.02
N GLN A 92 -2.57 -8.75 6.87
CA GLN A 92 -2.50 -7.98 8.11
C GLN A 92 -2.53 -6.46 7.87
N VAL A 93 -1.81 -5.97 6.87
CA VAL A 93 -1.82 -4.55 6.49
C VAL A 93 -3.22 -4.15 5.99
N TYR A 94 -3.84 -4.96 5.15
CA TYR A 94 -5.18 -4.71 4.62
C TYR A 94 -6.24 -4.68 5.73
N GLU A 95 -6.27 -5.67 6.60
CA GLU A 95 -7.17 -5.71 7.75
C GLU A 95 -7.01 -4.46 8.63
N LYS A 96 -5.76 -4.07 8.90
CA LYS A 96 -5.48 -2.89 9.70
C LYS A 96 -5.98 -1.61 9.02
N LEU A 97 -5.78 -1.48 7.70
CA LEU A 97 -6.25 -0.32 6.92
C LEU A 97 -7.78 -0.20 6.90
N MET A 98 -8.51 -1.33 6.90
CA MET A 98 -9.98 -1.32 6.94
C MET A 98 -10.54 -0.77 8.27
N HIS A 99 -9.73 -0.82 9.33
CA HIS A 99 -10.08 -0.25 10.63
C HIS A 99 -9.58 1.19 10.86
N PHE A 100 -8.92 1.80 9.87
CA PHE A 100 -8.44 3.17 9.99
C PHE A 100 -9.60 4.17 9.97
N SER A 101 -9.49 5.20 10.83
CA SER A 101 -10.39 6.35 10.78
C SER A 101 -10.13 7.18 9.50
N ARG A 102 -11.14 7.95 9.08
CA ARG A 102 -11.00 8.90 7.96
C ARG A 102 -9.83 9.87 8.16
N ARG A 103 -9.58 10.27 9.40
CA ARG A 103 -8.46 11.14 9.77
C ARG A 103 -7.11 10.46 9.50
N MET A 104 -6.95 9.20 9.90
CA MET A 104 -5.72 8.43 9.66
C MET A 104 -5.46 8.24 8.16
N ILE A 105 -6.49 7.89 7.39
CA ILE A 105 -6.38 7.78 5.92
C ILE A 105 -6.00 9.13 5.32
N GLY A 106 -6.60 10.22 5.79
CA GLY A 106 -6.32 11.58 5.33
C GLY A 106 -4.89 12.05 5.63
N SER A 107 -4.37 11.75 6.82
CA SER A 107 -3.02 12.17 7.24
C SER A 107 -1.90 11.44 6.48
N MET A 108 -2.08 10.15 6.19
CA MET A 108 -1.10 9.35 5.46
C MET A 108 -1.25 9.45 3.94
N GLY A 109 -2.48 9.67 3.47
CA GLY A 109 -2.85 9.70 2.06
C GLY A 109 -3.01 8.31 1.43
N ALA A 110 -4.11 8.08 0.71
CA ALA A 110 -4.43 6.80 0.08
C ALA A 110 -3.31 6.25 -0.84
N PRO A 111 -2.62 7.06 -1.69
CA PRO A 111 -1.53 6.55 -2.52
C PRO A 111 -0.37 5.97 -1.70
N THR A 112 -0.04 6.57 -0.55
CA THR A 112 1.00 6.09 0.35
C THR A 112 0.62 4.75 0.97
N LEU A 113 -0.62 4.61 1.42
CA LEU A 113 -1.14 3.37 2.01
C LEU A 113 -1.15 2.23 1.00
N ILE A 114 -1.56 2.49 -0.24
CA ILE A 114 -1.49 1.52 -1.35
C ILE A 114 -0.05 1.08 -1.60
N THR A 115 0.90 2.02 -1.65
CA THR A 115 2.31 1.71 -1.86
C THR A 115 2.88 0.85 -0.73
N ARG A 116 2.50 1.13 0.53
CA ARG A 116 2.92 0.34 1.70
C ARG A 116 2.35 -1.09 1.67
N ALA A 117 1.08 -1.25 1.28
CA ALA A 117 0.44 -2.57 1.18
C ALA A 117 0.95 -3.42 0.00
N THR A 118 1.47 -2.80 -1.05
CA THR A 118 1.90 -3.47 -2.28
C THR A 118 3.43 -3.49 -2.41
N ASN A 119 4.03 -2.35 -2.73
CA ASN A 119 5.45 -2.24 -3.05
C ASN A 119 6.36 -2.52 -1.84
N ASP A 120 6.05 -1.95 -0.66
CA ASP A 120 6.88 -2.17 0.53
C ASP A 120 6.83 -3.64 0.98
N VAL A 121 5.66 -4.28 0.95
CA VAL A 121 5.54 -5.73 1.20
C VAL A 121 6.33 -6.54 0.16
N GLN A 122 6.32 -6.13 -1.11
CA GLN A 122 7.09 -6.79 -2.17
C GLN A 122 8.60 -6.65 -1.92
N GLN A 123 9.10 -5.49 -1.48
CA GLN A 123 10.51 -5.29 -1.13
C GLN A 123 10.94 -6.20 0.03
N VAL A 124 10.12 -6.31 1.07
CA VAL A 124 10.38 -7.23 2.20
C VAL A 124 10.39 -8.69 1.73
N THR A 125 9.43 -9.07 0.88
CA THR A 125 9.35 -10.44 0.34
C THR A 125 10.60 -10.79 -0.50
N GLN A 126 11.06 -9.87 -1.34
CA GLN A 126 12.28 -10.04 -2.15
C GLN A 126 13.52 -10.16 -1.26
N PHE A 127 13.61 -9.31 -0.23
CA PHE A 127 14.72 -9.40 0.74
C PHE A 127 14.74 -10.75 1.46
N ILE A 128 13.59 -11.26 1.91
CA ILE A 128 13.47 -12.57 2.55
C ILE A 128 13.89 -13.68 1.59
N THR A 129 13.45 -13.63 0.33
CA THR A 129 13.84 -14.60 -0.70
C THR A 129 15.35 -14.62 -0.90
N PHE A 130 15.98 -13.46 -1.02
CA PHE A 130 17.41 -13.33 -1.17
C PHE A 130 18.15 -13.77 0.09
N LEU A 131 17.63 -13.44 1.27
CA LEU A 131 18.19 -13.83 2.55
C LEU A 131 18.31 -15.37 2.66
N PHE A 132 17.27 -16.11 2.27
CA PHE A 132 17.31 -17.58 2.29
C PHE A 132 18.35 -18.16 1.36
N THR A 133 18.61 -17.55 0.21
CA THR A 133 19.66 -18.03 -0.70
C THR A 133 21.06 -17.64 -0.26
N ALA A 134 21.23 -16.46 0.35
CA ALA A 134 22.54 -15.86 0.63
C ALA A 134 23.05 -16.09 2.06
N ILE A 135 22.14 -16.13 3.07
CA ILE A 135 22.52 -16.12 4.49
C ILE A 135 23.35 -17.33 4.93
N ILE A 136 23.15 -18.47 4.28
CA ILE A 136 23.86 -19.71 4.56
C ILE A 136 24.97 -19.94 3.54
N ALA A 137 24.68 -19.76 2.25
CA ALA A 137 25.63 -20.01 1.18
C ALA A 137 26.86 -19.09 1.28
N ALA A 138 26.69 -17.79 1.53
CA ALA A 138 27.80 -16.85 1.57
C ALA A 138 28.79 -17.13 2.73
N PRO A 139 28.35 -17.26 4.02
CA PRO A 139 29.27 -17.64 5.08
C PRO A 139 29.92 -19.02 4.87
N MET A 140 29.14 -20.01 4.39
CA MET A 140 29.69 -21.35 4.12
C MET A 140 30.75 -21.31 3.02
N MET A 141 30.50 -20.60 1.91
CA MET A 141 31.49 -20.46 0.82
C MET A 141 32.73 -19.70 1.29
N PHE A 142 32.57 -18.66 2.11
CA PHE A 142 33.69 -17.87 2.61
C PHE A 142 34.52 -18.64 3.64
N ILE A 143 33.86 -19.08 4.74
CA ILE A 143 34.54 -19.77 5.85
C ILE A 143 35.01 -21.15 5.39
N GLY A 144 34.15 -21.92 4.73
CA GLY A 144 34.47 -23.25 4.26
C GLY A 144 35.57 -23.24 3.17
N GLY A 145 35.51 -22.29 2.23
CA GLY A 145 36.56 -22.07 1.25
C GLY A 145 37.90 -21.75 1.91
N LEU A 146 37.91 -20.91 2.96
CA LEU A 146 39.11 -20.58 3.73
C LEU A 146 39.64 -21.80 4.50
N VAL A 147 38.77 -22.52 5.22
CA VAL A 147 39.15 -23.70 6.01
C VAL A 147 39.72 -24.81 5.12
N LEU A 148 39.04 -25.11 3.98
CA LEU A 148 39.48 -26.12 3.05
C LEU A 148 40.81 -25.73 2.36
N ALA A 149 40.99 -24.47 2.01
CA ALA A 149 42.27 -23.99 1.50
C ALA A 149 43.39 -24.17 2.52
N LEU A 150 43.18 -23.74 3.77
CA LEU A 150 44.16 -23.90 4.86
C LEU A 150 44.49 -25.38 5.14
N SER A 151 43.50 -26.25 5.09
CA SER A 151 43.69 -27.71 5.31
C SER A 151 44.50 -28.38 4.22
N GLN A 152 44.44 -27.89 2.96
CA GLN A 152 45.21 -28.43 1.86
C GLN A 152 46.69 -27.97 1.89
N SER A 153 46.95 -26.68 2.07
CA SER A 153 48.29 -26.14 2.19
C SER A 153 48.32 -24.76 2.82
N VAL A 154 48.90 -24.66 4.02
CA VAL A 154 49.09 -23.37 4.70
C VAL A 154 49.98 -22.42 3.90
N LYS A 155 51.01 -22.98 3.20
CA LYS A 155 51.93 -22.17 2.38
C LYS A 155 51.24 -21.54 1.17
N LEU A 156 50.34 -22.25 0.48
CA LEU A 156 49.55 -21.70 -0.63
C LEU A 156 48.50 -20.70 -0.15
N SER A 157 48.03 -20.86 1.07
CA SER A 157 47.04 -19.94 1.66
C SER A 157 47.56 -18.51 1.90
N VAL A 158 48.89 -18.29 1.81
CA VAL A 158 49.47 -16.93 1.81
C VAL A 158 48.89 -16.08 0.68
N VAL A 159 48.54 -16.67 -0.48
CA VAL A 159 47.88 -15.96 -1.58
C VAL A 159 46.53 -15.40 -1.14
N LEU A 160 45.80 -16.13 -0.26
CA LEU A 160 44.50 -15.66 0.27
C LEU A 160 44.66 -14.45 1.20
N LEU A 161 45.76 -14.34 1.97
CA LEU A 161 46.05 -13.19 2.82
C LEU A 161 46.17 -11.89 2.03
N VAL A 162 46.53 -11.96 0.76
CA VAL A 162 46.60 -10.78 -0.12
C VAL A 162 45.31 -10.63 -0.90
N THR A 163 44.76 -11.74 -1.40
CA THR A 163 43.57 -11.69 -2.28
C THR A 163 42.32 -11.24 -1.53
N ILE A 164 42.07 -11.74 -0.29
CA ILE A 164 40.86 -11.37 0.48
C ILE A 164 40.81 -9.90 0.84
N PRO A 165 41.85 -9.29 1.45
CA PRO A 165 41.87 -7.86 1.70
C PRO A 165 41.75 -7.00 0.42
N LEU A 166 42.37 -7.46 -0.68
CA LEU A 166 42.25 -6.76 -1.97
C LEU A 166 40.81 -6.79 -2.49
N LEU A 167 40.14 -7.94 -2.48
CA LEU A 167 38.73 -8.07 -2.88
C LEU A 167 37.81 -7.23 -2.02
N LEU A 168 38.00 -7.26 -0.70
CA LEU A 168 37.22 -6.44 0.24
C LEU A 168 37.49 -4.94 0.01
N GLY A 169 38.75 -4.56 -0.18
CA GLY A 169 39.15 -3.19 -0.48
C GLY A 169 38.49 -2.67 -1.77
N VAL A 170 38.55 -3.46 -2.85
CA VAL A 170 37.86 -3.17 -4.11
C VAL A 170 36.36 -3.00 -3.89
N SER A 171 35.72 -3.91 -3.17
CA SER A 171 34.29 -3.84 -2.86
C SER A 171 33.91 -2.56 -2.11
N VAL A 172 34.69 -2.18 -1.08
CA VAL A 172 34.47 -0.96 -0.30
C VAL A 172 34.64 0.29 -1.16
N VAL A 173 35.68 0.32 -2.02
CA VAL A 173 35.90 1.44 -2.96
C VAL A 173 34.71 1.60 -3.91
N PHE A 174 34.26 0.50 -4.53
CA PHE A 174 33.08 0.55 -5.40
C PHE A 174 31.83 1.02 -4.66
N LEU A 175 31.59 0.53 -3.45
CA LEU A 175 30.42 0.93 -2.66
C LEU A 175 30.46 2.44 -2.34
N LYS A 176 31.62 2.97 -1.94
CA LYS A 176 31.80 4.40 -1.66
C LYS A 176 31.64 5.27 -2.91
N LEU A 177 32.08 4.79 -4.07
CA LEU A 177 31.95 5.52 -5.32
C LEU A 177 30.51 5.55 -5.85
N ILE A 178 29.77 4.45 -5.74
CA ILE A 178 28.45 4.32 -6.34
C ILE A 178 27.31 4.89 -5.49
N LEU A 179 27.44 4.84 -4.16
CA LEU A 179 26.36 5.23 -3.23
C LEU A 179 25.90 6.70 -3.40
N PRO A 180 26.80 7.71 -3.58
CA PRO A 180 26.37 9.08 -3.82
C PRO A 180 25.55 9.21 -5.12
N TYR A 181 25.96 8.53 -6.20
CA TYR A 181 25.22 8.56 -7.47
C TYR A 181 23.82 7.94 -7.34
N TYR A 182 23.64 6.86 -6.57
CA TYR A 182 22.30 6.31 -6.33
C TYR A 182 21.40 7.27 -5.56
N ARG A 183 21.96 8.02 -4.59
CA ARG A 183 21.20 9.07 -3.88
C ARG A 183 20.76 10.19 -4.81
N GLU A 184 21.69 10.68 -5.63
CA GLU A 184 21.42 11.73 -6.61
C GLU A 184 20.41 11.25 -7.67
N GLN A 185 20.54 10.01 -8.15
CA GLN A 185 19.58 9.38 -9.06
C GLN A 185 18.17 9.40 -8.47
N GLN A 186 18.01 9.02 -7.19
CA GLN A 186 16.69 9.01 -6.54
C GLN A 186 16.10 10.43 -6.51
N THR A 187 16.87 11.43 -6.14
CA THR A 187 16.40 12.82 -6.14
C THR A 187 15.93 13.25 -7.54
N LYS A 188 16.68 12.91 -8.58
CA LYS A 188 16.30 13.26 -9.97
C LYS A 188 15.08 12.48 -10.47
N ILE A 189 14.88 11.23 -10.03
CA ILE A 189 13.66 10.47 -10.30
C ILE A 189 12.45 11.14 -9.64
N ASP A 190 12.58 11.62 -8.41
CA ASP A 190 11.49 12.29 -7.68
C ASP A 190 11.13 13.64 -8.34
N GLU A 191 12.15 14.43 -8.79
CA GLU A 191 11.94 15.64 -9.60
C GLU A 191 11.22 15.31 -10.91
N MET A 192 11.63 14.26 -11.63
CA MET A 192 11.02 13.80 -12.88
C MET A 192 9.55 13.41 -12.66
N ASN A 193 9.27 12.63 -11.63
CA ASN A 193 7.91 12.21 -11.27
C ASN A 193 7.01 13.42 -10.96
N THR A 194 7.55 14.43 -10.29
CA THR A 194 6.81 15.67 -9.99
C THR A 194 6.46 16.41 -11.28
N VAL A 195 7.44 16.60 -12.18
CA VAL A 195 7.21 17.27 -13.48
C VAL A 195 6.19 16.51 -14.33
N LEU A 196 6.32 15.17 -14.42
CA LEU A 196 5.37 14.35 -15.18
C LEU A 196 3.96 14.43 -14.58
N ARG A 197 3.82 14.40 -13.26
CA ARG A 197 2.54 14.55 -12.58
C ARG A 197 1.89 15.90 -12.87
N ASP A 198 2.68 16.99 -12.77
CA ASP A 198 2.22 18.34 -13.08
C ASP A 198 1.73 18.43 -14.52
N GLN A 199 2.52 17.92 -15.49
CA GLN A 199 2.21 17.97 -16.91
C GLN A 199 0.97 17.13 -17.26
N ILE A 200 0.84 15.91 -16.72
CA ILE A 200 -0.30 15.04 -17.00
C ILE A 200 -1.57 15.61 -16.38
N SER A 201 -1.51 16.03 -15.11
CA SER A 201 -2.66 16.62 -14.41
C SER A 201 -3.05 17.98 -14.99
N GLY A 202 -2.06 18.78 -15.39
CA GLY A 202 -2.22 20.11 -15.94
C GLY A 202 -2.29 20.18 -17.47
N VAL A 203 -2.41 19.06 -18.19
CA VAL A 203 -2.32 19.02 -19.66
C VAL A 203 -3.26 20.00 -20.37
N ARG A 204 -4.48 20.19 -19.83
CA ARG A 204 -5.43 21.16 -20.37
C ARG A 204 -4.92 22.60 -20.27
N VAL A 205 -4.25 22.93 -19.16
CA VAL A 205 -3.66 24.27 -18.94
C VAL A 205 -2.48 24.45 -19.88
N VAL A 206 -1.57 23.46 -19.97
CA VAL A 206 -0.42 23.50 -20.89
C VAL A 206 -0.90 23.74 -22.32
N LYS A 207 -1.93 23.01 -22.76
CA LYS A 207 -2.53 23.17 -24.09
C LYS A 207 -3.22 24.52 -24.29
N ALA A 208 -4.04 24.95 -23.32
CA ALA A 208 -4.76 26.21 -23.42
C ALA A 208 -3.84 27.44 -23.51
N PHE A 209 -2.68 27.39 -22.85
CA PHE A 209 -1.70 28.48 -22.85
C PHE A 209 -0.51 28.26 -23.79
N THR A 210 -0.54 27.24 -24.63
CA THR A 210 0.51 26.91 -25.62
C THR A 210 1.91 26.86 -24.97
N LYS A 211 2.03 26.17 -23.83
CA LYS A 211 3.28 26.05 -23.05
C LYS A 211 4.03 24.74 -23.27
N GLU A 212 3.68 23.95 -24.29
CA GLU A 212 4.27 22.64 -24.56
C GLU A 212 5.77 22.70 -24.72
N GLN A 213 6.28 23.74 -25.39
CA GLN A 213 7.73 23.88 -25.62
C GLN A 213 8.49 24.12 -24.30
N GLY A 214 7.99 25.01 -23.44
CA GLY A 214 8.61 25.27 -22.13
C GLY A 214 8.59 24.05 -21.20
N GLU A 215 7.48 23.31 -21.19
CA GLU A 215 7.37 22.08 -20.41
C GLU A 215 8.26 20.95 -20.98
N LYS A 216 8.42 20.88 -22.30
CA LYS A 216 9.36 19.96 -22.94
C LYS A 216 10.80 20.26 -22.54
N GLU A 217 11.21 21.52 -22.57
CA GLU A 217 12.55 21.93 -22.15
C GLU A 217 12.83 21.63 -20.67
N ARG A 218 11.80 21.82 -19.81
CA ARG A 218 11.88 21.46 -18.37
C ARG A 218 12.11 19.97 -18.20
N PHE A 219 11.35 19.13 -18.93
CA PHE A 219 11.48 17.68 -18.92
C PHE A 219 12.85 17.24 -19.45
N GLU A 220 13.27 17.76 -20.61
CA GLU A 220 14.56 17.41 -21.26
C GLU A 220 15.76 17.71 -20.37
N ARG A 221 15.72 18.80 -19.60
CA ARG A 221 16.80 19.16 -18.66
C ARG A 221 16.94 18.08 -17.57
N ILE A 222 15.84 17.71 -16.91
CA ILE A 222 15.87 16.70 -15.83
C ILE A 222 16.23 15.32 -16.40
N ASN A 223 15.70 14.98 -17.57
CA ASN A 223 16.00 13.73 -18.27
C ASN A 223 17.49 13.64 -18.67
N GLY A 224 18.07 14.77 -19.11
CA GLY A 224 19.50 14.87 -19.40
C GLY A 224 20.39 14.69 -18.16
N ASP A 225 19.99 15.28 -17.02
CA ASP A 225 20.68 15.09 -15.74
C ASP A 225 20.61 13.62 -15.30
N LEU A 226 19.42 13.03 -15.33
CA LEU A 226 19.20 11.62 -14.97
C LEU A 226 20.01 10.68 -15.89
N SER A 227 20.04 10.97 -17.19
CA SER A 227 20.83 10.20 -18.15
C SER A 227 22.33 10.26 -17.85
N ARG A 228 22.86 11.43 -17.48
CA ARG A 228 24.28 11.59 -17.08
C ARG A 228 24.59 10.78 -15.83
N ILE A 229 23.74 10.84 -14.81
CA ILE A 229 23.89 10.08 -13.56
C ILE A 229 23.84 8.59 -13.86
N ASN A 230 22.84 8.13 -14.62
CA ASN A 230 22.71 6.73 -15.01
C ASN A 230 23.92 6.23 -15.81
N THR A 231 24.46 7.05 -16.69
CA THR A 231 25.69 6.76 -17.43
C THR A 231 26.90 6.61 -16.48
N SER A 232 27.00 7.47 -15.48
CA SER A 232 28.07 7.39 -14.46
C SER A 232 27.94 6.11 -13.61
N ILE A 233 26.73 5.78 -13.17
CA ILE A 233 26.43 4.52 -12.50
C ILE A 233 26.79 3.34 -13.41
N GLY A 234 26.36 3.37 -14.67
CA GLY A 234 26.66 2.33 -15.66
C GLY A 234 28.16 2.14 -15.89
N LYS A 235 28.94 3.22 -15.95
CA LYS A 235 30.41 3.16 -16.06
C LYS A 235 31.05 2.49 -14.83
N ILE A 236 30.62 2.90 -13.62
CA ILE A 236 31.16 2.34 -12.37
C ILE A 236 30.78 0.86 -12.23
N THR A 237 29.51 0.52 -12.43
CA THR A 237 29.04 -0.87 -12.34
C THR A 237 29.62 -1.75 -13.44
N GLY A 238 29.77 -1.19 -14.66
CA GLY A 238 30.40 -1.89 -15.78
C GLY A 238 31.87 -2.21 -15.55
N LEU A 239 32.60 -1.40 -14.78
CA LEU A 239 33.99 -1.66 -14.40
C LEU A 239 34.12 -2.67 -13.25
N MET A 240 33.09 -2.88 -12.48
CA MET A 240 33.11 -3.74 -11.31
C MET A 240 33.51 -5.18 -11.68
N GLN A 241 32.79 -5.79 -12.62
CA GLN A 241 33.05 -7.15 -13.05
C GLN A 241 34.46 -7.37 -13.65
N PRO A 242 34.95 -6.52 -14.58
CA PRO A 242 36.33 -6.60 -15.08
C PRO A 242 37.37 -6.48 -13.97
N ILE A 243 37.22 -5.60 -13.01
CA ILE A 243 38.19 -5.41 -11.92
C ILE A 243 38.20 -6.63 -10.97
N PHE A 244 37.03 -7.18 -10.63
CA PHE A 244 36.96 -8.43 -9.89
C PHE A 244 37.60 -9.58 -10.66
N THR A 245 37.33 -9.72 -11.95
CA THR A 245 37.94 -10.72 -12.82
C THR A 245 39.45 -10.53 -12.90
N LEU A 246 39.94 -9.32 -13.03
CA LEU A 246 41.38 -9.00 -13.05
C LEU A 246 42.04 -9.41 -11.72
N THR A 247 41.43 -9.04 -10.58
CA THR A 247 41.91 -9.42 -9.25
C THR A 247 41.98 -10.93 -9.10
N MET A 248 40.97 -11.66 -9.56
CA MET A 248 40.94 -13.10 -9.57
C MET A 248 42.00 -13.71 -10.48
N SER A 249 42.20 -13.13 -11.66
CA SER A 249 43.23 -13.58 -12.60
C SER A 249 44.62 -13.43 -12.00
N PHE A 250 44.92 -12.32 -11.35
CA PHE A 250 46.19 -12.15 -10.62
C PHE A 250 46.36 -13.15 -9.50
N ALA A 251 45.29 -13.39 -8.71
CA ALA A 251 45.30 -14.39 -7.66
C ALA A 251 45.57 -15.80 -8.23
N ASN A 252 44.89 -16.19 -9.30
CA ASN A 252 45.05 -17.48 -9.98
C ASN A 252 46.47 -17.64 -10.60
N ILE A 253 46.97 -16.60 -11.27
CA ILE A 253 48.32 -16.61 -11.84
C ILE A 253 49.36 -16.76 -10.70
N SER A 254 49.24 -16.00 -9.64
CA SER A 254 50.12 -16.09 -8.46
C SER A 254 50.07 -17.46 -7.82
N LEU A 255 48.85 -18.03 -7.71
CA LEU A 255 48.66 -19.39 -7.17
C LEU A 255 49.28 -20.45 -8.07
N ILE A 256 49.07 -20.40 -9.38
CA ILE A 256 49.63 -21.37 -10.34
C ILE A 256 51.14 -21.24 -10.36
N TRP A 257 51.70 -20.03 -10.34
CA TRP A 257 53.16 -19.80 -10.33
C TRP A 257 53.79 -20.32 -9.05
N LEU A 258 53.26 -19.96 -7.87
CA LEU A 258 53.76 -20.39 -6.57
C LEU A 258 53.53 -21.90 -6.39
N GLY A 259 52.31 -22.37 -6.69
CA GLY A 259 51.92 -23.79 -6.59
C GLY A 259 52.72 -24.68 -7.54
N GLY A 260 52.95 -24.26 -8.78
CA GLY A 260 53.79 -24.98 -9.74
C GLY A 260 55.23 -25.11 -9.26
N ARG A 261 55.80 -24.04 -8.67
CA ARG A 261 57.14 -24.07 -8.09
C ARG A 261 57.23 -25.04 -6.88
N MET A 262 56.22 -25.02 -6.04
CA MET A 262 56.13 -25.92 -4.87
C MET A 262 55.86 -27.36 -5.27
N ALA A 263 55.07 -27.59 -6.32
CA ALA A 263 54.83 -28.92 -6.88
C ALA A 263 56.10 -29.51 -7.50
N GLY A 264 56.89 -28.72 -8.24
CA GLY A 264 58.20 -29.13 -8.77
C GLY A 264 59.20 -29.52 -7.67
N ASN A 265 59.05 -28.94 -6.47
CA ASN A 265 59.85 -29.27 -5.28
C ASN A 265 59.21 -30.39 -4.43
N GLY A 266 58.15 -31.04 -4.86
CA GLY A 266 57.45 -32.10 -4.13
C GLY A 266 56.73 -31.67 -2.85
N GLN A 267 56.50 -30.32 -2.65
CA GLN A 267 55.89 -29.79 -1.43
C GLN A 267 54.35 -29.75 -1.48
N VAL A 268 53.76 -29.77 -2.68
CA VAL A 268 52.30 -29.80 -2.91
C VAL A 268 52.01 -30.66 -4.14
N GLN A 269 50.80 -31.20 -4.24
CA GLN A 269 50.32 -31.94 -5.41
C GLN A 269 49.63 -31.01 -6.41
N ILE A 270 49.59 -31.38 -7.69
CA ILE A 270 48.98 -30.54 -8.76
C ILE A 270 47.48 -30.38 -8.55
N GLY A 271 46.79 -31.45 -8.12
CA GLY A 271 45.37 -31.41 -7.83
C GLY A 271 45.01 -30.44 -6.68
N GLN A 272 45.92 -30.35 -5.68
CA GLN A 272 45.76 -29.36 -4.60
C GLN A 272 45.75 -27.93 -5.15
N VAL A 273 46.65 -27.60 -6.11
CA VAL A 273 46.68 -26.25 -6.73
C VAL A 273 45.37 -25.95 -7.47
N ILE A 274 44.82 -26.93 -8.20
CA ILE A 274 43.53 -26.79 -8.91
C ILE A 274 42.37 -26.63 -7.93
N GLY A 275 42.35 -27.37 -6.82
CA GLY A 275 41.38 -27.20 -5.74
C GLY A 275 41.39 -25.79 -5.16
N PHE A 276 42.59 -25.23 -4.95
CA PHE A 276 42.76 -23.86 -4.48
C PHE A 276 42.13 -22.81 -5.39
N VAL A 277 42.27 -22.94 -6.71
CA VAL A 277 41.63 -22.06 -7.70
C VAL A 277 40.10 -22.02 -7.48
N THR A 278 39.51 -23.18 -7.21
CA THR A 278 38.08 -23.28 -6.94
C THR A 278 37.70 -22.64 -5.61
N TYR A 279 38.47 -22.81 -4.54
CA TYR A 279 38.18 -22.19 -3.24
C TYR A 279 38.29 -20.66 -3.29
N ILE A 280 39.26 -20.10 -4.03
CA ILE A 280 39.33 -18.64 -4.27
C ILE A 280 38.05 -18.15 -4.97
N SER A 281 37.55 -18.90 -5.95
CA SER A 281 36.31 -18.60 -6.66
C SER A 281 35.09 -18.62 -5.72
N PHE A 282 35.04 -19.54 -4.76
CA PHE A 282 33.99 -19.55 -3.73
C PHE A 282 34.06 -18.32 -2.82
N ILE A 283 35.23 -17.90 -2.37
CA ILE A 283 35.46 -16.73 -1.56
C ILE A 283 35.01 -15.45 -2.30
N LEU A 284 35.32 -15.35 -3.61
CA LEU A 284 34.85 -14.25 -4.43
C LEU A 284 33.33 -14.23 -4.52
N THR A 285 32.70 -15.35 -4.85
CA THR A 285 31.24 -15.46 -4.94
C THR A 285 30.57 -15.07 -3.62
N ALA A 286 31.11 -15.57 -2.50
CA ALA A 286 30.63 -15.18 -1.17
C ALA A 286 30.73 -13.67 -0.91
N THR A 287 31.83 -13.05 -1.31
CA THR A 287 32.06 -11.61 -1.18
C THR A 287 31.05 -10.81 -2.02
N LEU A 288 30.76 -11.23 -3.24
CA LEU A 288 29.75 -10.61 -4.10
C LEU A 288 28.34 -10.77 -3.50
N MET A 289 27.99 -11.95 -3.00
CA MET A 289 26.70 -12.18 -2.32
C MET A 289 26.56 -11.31 -1.07
N ALA A 290 27.60 -11.20 -0.26
CA ALA A 290 27.59 -10.30 0.92
C ALA A 290 27.40 -8.83 0.51
N SER A 291 28.05 -8.38 -0.55
CA SER A 291 27.89 -7.01 -1.08
C SER A 291 26.43 -6.72 -1.49
N MET A 292 25.73 -7.68 -2.09
CA MET A 292 24.32 -7.56 -2.44
C MET A 292 23.41 -7.41 -1.20
N ILE A 293 23.73 -8.11 -0.11
CA ILE A 293 22.98 -7.95 1.17
C ILE A 293 23.07 -6.50 1.65
N PHE A 294 24.26 -5.91 1.64
CA PHE A 294 24.46 -4.51 2.07
C PHE A 294 23.69 -3.49 1.22
N ILE A 295 23.40 -3.80 -0.05
CA ILE A 295 22.60 -2.92 -0.93
C ILE A 295 21.10 -3.09 -0.65
N MET A 296 20.63 -4.31 -0.40
CA MET A 296 19.22 -4.61 -0.20
C MET A 296 18.71 -4.30 1.22
N LEU A 297 19.57 -4.47 2.23
CA LEU A 297 19.21 -4.32 3.64
C LEU A 297 18.59 -2.95 3.97
N PRO A 298 19.17 -1.78 3.59
CA PRO A 298 18.59 -0.49 3.92
C PRO A 298 17.22 -0.26 3.28
N ARG A 299 17.00 -0.75 2.06
CA ARG A 299 15.69 -0.65 1.38
C ARG A 299 14.63 -1.48 2.11
N ALA A 300 14.97 -2.71 2.46
CA ALA A 300 14.06 -3.57 3.22
C ALA A 300 13.76 -2.99 4.61
N GLU A 301 14.75 -2.38 5.28
CA GLU A 301 14.58 -1.76 6.58
C GLU A 301 13.59 -0.58 6.53
N VAL A 302 13.71 0.30 5.54
CA VAL A 302 12.75 1.40 5.34
C VAL A 302 11.34 0.86 5.09
N SER A 303 11.20 -0.17 4.23
CA SER A 303 9.89 -0.77 3.96
C SER A 303 9.30 -1.45 5.21
N VAL A 304 10.13 -2.13 6.01
CA VAL A 304 9.70 -2.71 7.31
C VAL A 304 9.20 -1.62 8.25
N THR A 305 9.95 -0.53 8.41
CA THR A 305 9.54 0.58 9.29
C THR A 305 8.17 1.15 8.89
N ARG A 306 7.95 1.36 7.57
CA ARG A 306 6.67 1.85 7.04
C ARG A 306 5.51 0.88 7.26
N ILE A 307 5.77 -0.43 7.16
CA ILE A 307 4.77 -1.47 7.44
C ILE A 307 4.49 -1.51 8.95
N GLU A 308 5.52 -1.45 9.81
CA GLU A 308 5.36 -1.44 11.26
C GLU A 308 4.59 -0.19 11.74
N GLU A 309 4.75 0.97 11.11
CA GLU A 309 3.93 2.16 11.39
C GLU A 309 2.43 1.86 11.20
N ILE A 310 2.05 1.14 10.13
CA ILE A 310 0.65 0.75 9.92
C ILE A 310 0.21 -0.29 10.96
N LEU A 311 0.99 -1.36 11.14
CA LEU A 311 0.60 -2.48 12.00
C LEU A 311 0.51 -2.08 13.48
N ASN A 312 1.36 -1.15 13.92
CA ASN A 312 1.40 -0.66 15.29
C ASN A 312 0.50 0.57 15.54
N SER A 313 -0.06 1.19 14.47
CA SER A 313 -1.01 2.29 14.67
C SER A 313 -2.30 1.75 15.29
N GLU A 314 -2.78 2.40 16.32
CA GLU A 314 -4.08 2.08 16.92
C GLU A 314 -5.17 2.91 16.22
N SER A 315 -6.28 2.28 15.87
CA SER A 315 -7.45 3.00 15.39
C SER A 315 -8.02 3.81 16.56
N GLU A 316 -8.26 5.10 16.32
CA GLU A 316 -8.92 5.99 17.28
C GLU A 316 -10.35 5.52 17.57
N ILE A 317 -10.96 4.80 16.62
CA ILE A 317 -12.33 4.33 16.68
C ILE A 317 -12.29 2.81 16.84
N GLN A 318 -12.60 2.35 18.03
CA GLN A 318 -12.71 0.91 18.36
C GLN A 318 -14.07 0.64 19.00
N ASP A 319 -14.64 -0.53 18.69
CA ASP A 319 -15.80 -0.99 19.42
C ASP A 319 -15.39 -1.34 20.85
N ARG A 320 -16.20 -0.91 21.80
CA ARG A 320 -15.97 -1.22 23.22
C ARG A 320 -16.40 -2.65 23.50
N GLU A 321 -15.74 -3.30 24.46
CA GLU A 321 -16.11 -4.66 24.90
C GLU A 321 -17.52 -4.73 25.48
N ASP A 322 -18.02 -3.60 26.02
CA ASP A 322 -19.37 -3.44 26.57
C ASP A 322 -20.37 -2.82 25.57
N ALA A 323 -20.07 -2.86 24.25
CA ALA A 323 -20.93 -2.28 23.23
C ALA A 323 -22.31 -2.98 23.20
N PHE A 324 -23.35 -2.16 23.12
CA PHE A 324 -24.73 -2.61 23.18
C PHE A 324 -25.31 -2.86 21.79
N LEU A 325 -26.19 -3.84 21.69
CA LEU A 325 -26.95 -4.18 20.49
C LEU A 325 -28.42 -3.79 20.71
N PRO A 326 -28.95 -2.70 20.09
CA PRO A 326 -30.37 -2.40 20.16
C PRO A 326 -31.18 -3.38 19.31
N GLU A 327 -32.37 -3.77 19.78
CA GLU A 327 -33.26 -4.66 19.01
C GLU A 327 -33.73 -4.03 17.68
N GLN A 328 -33.90 -2.72 17.65
CA GLN A 328 -34.34 -1.97 16.45
C GLN A 328 -33.99 -0.49 16.58
N PHE A 329 -33.46 0.11 15.51
CA PHE A 329 -33.23 1.55 15.42
C PHE A 329 -34.51 2.28 14.97
N ARG A 330 -34.91 3.31 15.72
CA ARG A 330 -36.00 4.24 15.35
C ARG A 330 -35.48 5.39 14.50
N GLY A 331 -34.20 5.76 14.72
CA GLY A 331 -33.50 6.76 13.94
C GLY A 331 -33.52 8.17 14.53
N GLU A 332 -33.83 8.37 15.82
CA GLU A 332 -33.64 9.65 16.48
C GLU A 332 -32.15 9.96 16.65
N ILE A 333 -31.70 11.15 16.28
CA ILE A 333 -30.29 11.57 16.40
C ILE A 333 -30.25 12.86 17.22
N CYS A 334 -29.49 12.85 18.33
CA CYS A 334 -29.29 14.04 19.15
C CYS A 334 -27.80 14.32 19.36
N PHE A 335 -27.42 15.57 19.18
CA PHE A 335 -26.11 16.11 19.51
C PHE A 335 -26.22 16.92 20.79
N GLU A 336 -25.34 16.67 21.77
CA GLU A 336 -25.31 17.40 23.04
C GLU A 336 -23.92 17.97 23.26
N HIS A 337 -23.79 19.30 23.18
CA HIS A 337 -22.58 20.09 23.41
C HIS A 337 -21.35 19.58 22.66
N VAL A 338 -21.54 19.17 21.39
CA VAL A 338 -20.50 18.53 20.59
C VAL A 338 -19.48 19.54 20.09
N THR A 339 -18.22 19.27 20.44
CA THR A 339 -17.03 19.98 19.93
C THR A 339 -16.12 18.98 19.22
N TYR A 340 -15.55 19.37 18.09
CA TYR A 340 -14.62 18.51 17.34
C TYR A 340 -13.47 19.29 16.72
N SER A 341 -12.24 18.75 16.91
CA SER A 341 -11.01 19.21 16.26
C SER A 341 -10.33 18.07 15.52
N TYR A 342 -9.81 18.35 14.31
CA TYR A 342 -8.94 17.39 13.59
C TYR A 342 -7.56 17.22 14.24
N ALA A 343 -7.16 18.12 15.13
CA ALA A 343 -5.90 18.08 15.86
C ALA A 343 -6.14 18.45 17.34
N PRO A 344 -6.78 17.56 18.14
CA PRO A 344 -7.15 17.86 19.51
C PRO A 344 -5.92 18.16 20.41
N ASP A 345 -4.76 17.61 20.08
CA ASP A 345 -3.51 17.81 20.83
C ASP A 345 -2.78 19.11 20.47
N ASN A 346 -3.28 19.87 19.50
CA ASN A 346 -2.66 21.12 19.05
C ASN A 346 -3.58 22.30 19.38
N GLU A 347 -3.32 22.98 20.49
CA GLU A 347 -4.07 24.15 20.96
C GLU A 347 -4.12 25.31 19.95
N GLN A 348 -3.25 25.33 18.94
CA GLN A 348 -3.23 26.37 17.91
C GLN A 348 -4.26 26.11 16.79
N VAL A 349 -4.87 24.93 16.76
CA VAL A 349 -5.89 24.55 15.76
C VAL A 349 -7.27 24.72 16.36
N GLU A 350 -8.00 25.71 15.88
CA GLU A 350 -9.38 25.90 16.31
C GLU A 350 -10.28 24.70 15.99
N PRO A 351 -11.21 24.32 16.90
CA PRO A 351 -12.20 23.29 16.63
C PRO A 351 -13.06 23.64 15.41
N VAL A 352 -13.33 22.62 14.59
CA VAL A 352 -14.21 22.75 13.40
C VAL A 352 -15.69 22.79 13.79
N LEU A 353 -16.07 22.07 14.84
CA LEU A 353 -17.39 22.12 15.46
C LEU A 353 -17.23 22.64 16.89
N LYS A 354 -18.10 23.57 17.29
CA LYS A 354 -18.01 24.29 18.57
C LYS A 354 -19.38 24.31 19.23
N ASP A 355 -19.58 23.50 20.26
CA ASP A 355 -20.78 23.47 21.11
C ASP A 355 -22.09 23.26 20.30
N ILE A 356 -22.11 22.19 19.49
CA ILE A 356 -23.25 21.85 18.65
C ILE A 356 -24.26 21.04 19.44
N SER A 357 -25.52 21.54 19.49
CA SER A 357 -26.65 20.85 20.13
C SER A 357 -27.91 20.96 19.27
N PHE A 358 -28.48 19.84 18.88
CA PHE A 358 -29.75 19.71 18.17
C PHE A 358 -30.24 18.26 18.18
N CYS A 359 -31.53 18.05 17.84
CA CYS A 359 -32.08 16.72 17.61
C CYS A 359 -32.78 16.64 16.24
N ALA A 360 -32.54 15.53 15.51
CA ALA A 360 -33.26 15.13 14.30
C ALA A 360 -34.17 13.95 14.63
N GLN A 361 -35.45 14.05 14.25
CA GLN A 361 -36.49 13.08 14.63
C GLN A 361 -36.88 12.17 13.47
N PRO A 362 -37.25 10.90 13.72
CA PRO A 362 -37.83 10.03 12.72
C PRO A 362 -39.06 10.65 12.04
N GLY A 363 -39.20 10.42 10.74
CA GLY A 363 -40.27 10.95 9.93
C GLY A 363 -40.14 12.44 9.60
N LYS A 364 -39.06 13.10 10.04
CA LYS A 364 -38.80 14.53 9.76
C LYS A 364 -37.50 14.72 8.97
N THR A 365 -37.48 15.80 8.21
CA THR A 365 -36.29 16.22 7.46
C THR A 365 -35.63 17.39 8.18
N THR A 366 -34.39 17.19 8.63
CA THR A 366 -33.51 18.21 9.18
C THR A 366 -32.52 18.65 8.10
N ALA A 367 -32.54 19.90 7.72
CA ALA A 367 -31.61 20.45 6.75
C ALA A 367 -30.47 21.21 7.43
N ILE A 368 -29.28 21.17 6.85
CA ILE A 368 -28.12 21.91 7.36
C ILE A 368 -27.58 22.79 6.23
N ILE A 369 -27.55 24.12 6.49
CA ILE A 369 -27.05 25.11 5.55
C ILE A 369 -25.98 25.98 6.19
N GLY A 370 -25.09 26.54 5.39
CA GLY A 370 -24.03 27.45 5.84
C GLY A 370 -22.91 27.57 4.82
N SER A 371 -21.96 28.45 5.06
CA SER A 371 -20.82 28.69 4.18
C SER A 371 -19.95 27.43 3.95
N THR A 372 -19.17 27.43 2.88
CA THR A 372 -18.21 26.36 2.63
C THR A 372 -17.15 26.34 3.75
N GLY A 373 -16.85 25.17 4.29
CA GLY A 373 -15.86 25.01 5.37
C GLY A 373 -16.41 25.25 6.79
N CYS A 374 -17.70 25.54 7.00
CA CYS A 374 -18.26 25.72 8.35
C CYS A 374 -18.50 24.43 9.15
N GLY A 375 -18.10 23.25 8.63
CA GLY A 375 -18.15 21.99 9.38
C GLY A 375 -19.32 21.04 9.06
N LYS A 376 -20.15 21.30 8.03
CA LYS A 376 -21.34 20.48 7.69
C LYS A 376 -21.04 19.00 7.46
N THR A 377 -20.08 18.68 6.59
CA THR A 377 -19.65 17.29 6.34
C THR A 377 -19.07 16.65 7.60
N THR A 378 -18.30 17.42 8.37
CA THR A 378 -17.72 16.93 9.64
C THR A 378 -18.81 16.56 10.64
N LEU A 379 -19.89 17.34 10.71
CA LEU A 379 -21.04 17.03 11.56
C LEU A 379 -21.74 15.73 11.12
N LEU A 380 -21.94 15.52 9.81
CA LEU A 380 -22.51 14.27 9.31
C LEU A 380 -21.62 13.06 9.62
N ASP A 381 -20.29 13.20 9.54
CA ASP A 381 -19.33 12.12 9.78
C ASP A 381 -19.38 11.58 11.24
N MET A 382 -19.90 12.38 12.20
CA MET A 382 -20.06 11.95 13.59
C MET A 382 -21.19 10.92 13.78
N ILE A 383 -22.23 10.97 12.95
CA ILE A 383 -23.42 10.11 13.10
C ILE A 383 -23.07 8.63 12.83
N PRO A 384 -22.42 8.26 11.70
CA PRO A 384 -21.94 6.90 11.49
C PRO A 384 -20.62 6.61 12.23
N ARG A 385 -20.23 7.49 13.16
CA ARG A 385 -18.98 7.34 13.92
C ARG A 385 -17.74 7.13 13.02
N LEU A 386 -17.65 7.91 11.92
CA LEU A 386 -16.42 8.00 11.11
C LEU A 386 -15.34 8.84 11.79
N ALA A 387 -15.73 9.62 12.80
CA ALA A 387 -14.88 10.33 13.73
C ALA A 387 -15.57 10.40 15.09
N ASP A 388 -14.83 10.28 16.19
CA ASP A 388 -15.35 10.48 17.55
C ASP A 388 -15.22 11.96 17.94
N VAL A 389 -16.19 12.45 18.70
CA VAL A 389 -16.23 13.84 19.19
C VAL A 389 -15.07 14.10 20.17
N THR A 390 -14.55 15.35 20.17
CA THR A 390 -13.55 15.75 21.15
C THR A 390 -14.19 16.04 22.52
N GLU A 391 -15.36 16.71 22.52
CA GLU A 391 -16.17 16.98 23.72
C GLU A 391 -17.64 16.80 23.38
N GLY A 392 -18.47 16.53 24.37
CA GLY A 392 -19.90 16.27 24.21
C GLY A 392 -20.21 14.86 23.79
N THR A 393 -21.43 14.62 23.29
CA THR A 393 -21.92 13.30 22.94
C THR A 393 -22.89 13.35 21.76
N VAL A 394 -22.79 12.37 20.87
CA VAL A 394 -23.79 12.08 19.84
C VAL A 394 -24.58 10.86 20.26
N PHE A 395 -25.90 11.00 20.27
CA PHE A 395 -26.83 9.93 20.59
C PHE A 395 -27.60 9.48 19.35
N VAL A 396 -27.79 8.17 19.24
CA VAL A 396 -28.77 7.56 18.33
C VAL A 396 -29.74 6.78 19.18
N ASP A 397 -31.03 7.10 19.09
CA ASP A 397 -32.10 6.55 19.90
C ASP A 397 -31.81 6.61 21.42
N GLY A 398 -31.24 7.74 21.89
CA GLY A 398 -30.89 7.96 23.29
C GLY A 398 -29.63 7.24 23.76
N MET A 399 -28.94 6.52 22.87
CA MET A 399 -27.70 5.81 23.19
C MET A 399 -26.48 6.53 22.57
N ASP A 400 -25.41 6.70 23.37
CA ASP A 400 -24.15 7.24 22.89
C ASP A 400 -23.58 6.34 21.76
N VAL A 401 -23.29 6.93 20.58
CA VAL A 401 -22.77 6.19 19.43
C VAL A 401 -21.46 5.43 19.73
N ARG A 402 -20.69 5.88 20.74
CA ARG A 402 -19.47 5.18 21.20
C ARG A 402 -19.73 3.88 21.95
N LYS A 403 -20.97 3.66 22.40
CA LYS A 403 -21.43 2.44 23.11
C LYS A 403 -22.20 1.48 22.19
N LEU A 404 -22.43 1.85 20.93
CA LEU A 404 -23.06 1.00 19.94
C LEU A 404 -22.01 0.19 19.19
N LEU A 405 -22.35 -1.05 18.80
CA LEU A 405 -21.57 -1.80 17.83
C LEU A 405 -21.61 -1.08 16.48
N ARG A 406 -20.46 -0.75 15.95
CA ARG A 406 -20.34 0.03 14.71
C ARG A 406 -21.06 -0.63 13.53
N HIS A 407 -20.94 -1.95 13.39
CA HIS A 407 -21.59 -2.70 12.32
C HIS A 407 -23.12 -2.51 12.32
N GLU A 408 -23.74 -2.51 13.50
CA GLU A 408 -25.19 -2.33 13.64
C GLU A 408 -25.60 -0.86 13.37
N LEU A 409 -24.83 0.09 13.89
CA LEU A 409 -25.03 1.51 13.58
C LEU A 409 -24.94 1.75 12.08
N ASP A 410 -23.93 1.18 11.41
CA ASP A 410 -23.75 1.28 9.98
C ASP A 410 -24.94 0.69 9.20
N GLN A 411 -25.58 -0.38 9.70
CA GLN A 411 -26.78 -0.95 9.06
C GLN A 411 -27.99 -0.02 9.15
N ALA A 412 -28.11 0.73 10.22
CA ALA A 412 -29.22 1.68 10.42
C ALA A 412 -29.08 2.97 9.55
N ILE A 413 -27.91 3.22 8.94
CA ILE A 413 -27.61 4.46 8.25
C ILE A 413 -27.45 4.23 6.75
N GLY A 414 -28.10 5.04 5.93
CA GLY A 414 -27.88 5.18 4.49
C GLY A 414 -27.22 6.51 4.18
N MET A 415 -25.90 6.51 3.96
CA MET A 415 -25.14 7.73 3.70
C MET A 415 -24.83 7.90 2.21
N VAL A 416 -25.11 9.11 1.70
CA VAL A 416 -24.73 9.54 0.34
C VAL A 416 -23.74 10.68 0.46
N PRO A 417 -22.44 10.44 0.15
CA PRO A 417 -21.42 11.46 0.28
C PRO A 417 -21.51 12.53 -0.80
N GLN A 418 -20.93 13.70 -0.55
CA GLN A 418 -20.88 14.82 -1.48
C GLN A 418 -20.31 14.41 -2.85
N LYS A 419 -19.23 13.63 -2.86
CA LYS A 419 -18.66 13.06 -4.09
C LYS A 419 -19.06 11.60 -4.19
N ALA A 420 -20.06 11.31 -5.02
CA ALA A 420 -20.51 9.95 -5.26
C ALA A 420 -19.38 9.06 -5.78
N PHE A 421 -19.22 7.89 -5.17
CA PHE A 421 -18.25 6.88 -5.56
C PHE A 421 -18.96 5.57 -5.87
N LEU A 422 -18.61 4.96 -7.01
CA LEU A 422 -19.09 3.64 -7.42
C LEU A 422 -17.89 2.73 -7.59
N PHE A 423 -18.01 1.50 -7.10
CA PHE A 423 -16.97 0.49 -7.23
C PHE A 423 -16.93 -0.10 -8.63
N SER A 424 -15.75 -0.52 -9.06
CA SER A 424 -15.58 -1.28 -10.31
C SER A 424 -16.33 -2.60 -10.22
N GLY A 425 -17.10 -2.94 -11.26
CA GLY A 425 -17.92 -4.16 -11.30
C GLY A 425 -19.15 -3.96 -12.14
N THR A 426 -20.30 -4.48 -11.71
CA THR A 426 -21.60 -4.22 -12.33
C THR A 426 -22.40 -3.18 -11.53
N LEU A 427 -23.42 -2.60 -12.15
CA LEU A 427 -24.35 -1.72 -11.45
C LEU A 427 -25.12 -2.51 -10.37
N GLU A 428 -25.49 -3.75 -10.66
CA GLU A 428 -26.14 -4.63 -9.70
C GLU A 428 -25.30 -4.83 -8.44
N ASP A 429 -23.99 -5.12 -8.58
CA ASP A 429 -23.08 -5.26 -7.46
C ASP A 429 -23.06 -3.99 -6.60
N ASN A 430 -22.92 -2.82 -7.24
CA ASN A 430 -22.92 -1.53 -6.53
C ASN A 430 -24.20 -1.22 -5.78
N LEU A 431 -25.37 -1.63 -6.29
CA LEU A 431 -26.64 -1.44 -5.60
C LEU A 431 -26.79 -2.44 -4.44
N ARG A 432 -26.30 -3.67 -4.61
CA ARG A 432 -26.29 -4.72 -3.58
C ARG A 432 -25.31 -4.42 -2.43
N ASP A 433 -24.34 -3.52 -2.61
CA ASP A 433 -23.55 -2.99 -1.47
C ASP A 433 -24.46 -2.34 -0.41
N GLY A 434 -25.62 -1.81 -0.81
CA GLY A 434 -26.62 -1.30 0.13
C GLY A 434 -27.37 -2.42 0.89
N LYS A 435 -27.74 -3.50 0.18
CA LYS A 435 -28.46 -4.68 0.70
C LYS A 435 -28.09 -5.90 -0.16
N PRO A 436 -27.22 -6.82 0.34
CA PRO A 436 -26.69 -7.94 -0.45
C PRO A 436 -27.76 -8.89 -0.99
N ASP A 437 -28.85 -9.10 -0.26
CA ASP A 437 -29.97 -9.98 -0.58
C ASP A 437 -31.13 -9.27 -1.28
N ALA A 438 -30.94 -8.01 -1.74
CA ALA A 438 -31.98 -7.25 -2.45
C ALA A 438 -32.47 -7.99 -3.69
N THR A 439 -33.80 -8.05 -3.87
CA THR A 439 -34.40 -8.62 -5.07
C THR A 439 -34.21 -7.67 -6.28
N GLN A 440 -34.40 -8.18 -7.51
CA GLN A 440 -34.32 -7.33 -8.69
C GLN A 440 -35.40 -6.22 -8.68
N GLU A 441 -36.57 -6.54 -8.15
CA GLU A 441 -37.67 -5.59 -8.01
C GLU A 441 -37.29 -4.44 -7.08
N GLU A 442 -36.66 -4.76 -5.92
CA GLU A 442 -36.16 -3.74 -4.98
C GLU A 442 -35.10 -2.84 -5.61
N LEU A 443 -34.20 -3.42 -6.42
CA LEU A 443 -33.17 -2.65 -7.14
C LEU A 443 -33.80 -1.68 -8.15
N TRP A 444 -34.78 -2.13 -8.94
CA TRP A 444 -35.48 -1.30 -9.92
C TRP A 444 -36.37 -0.25 -9.24
N GLU A 445 -37.02 -0.58 -8.12
CA GLU A 445 -37.77 0.38 -7.32
C GLU A 445 -36.85 1.52 -6.84
N ALA A 446 -35.70 1.19 -6.25
CA ALA A 446 -34.74 2.18 -5.79
C ALA A 446 -34.19 3.06 -6.92
N LEU A 447 -33.91 2.48 -8.10
CA LEU A 447 -33.54 3.23 -9.31
C LEU A 447 -34.65 4.16 -9.78
N SER A 448 -35.90 3.75 -9.67
CA SER A 448 -37.06 4.58 -10.03
C SER A 448 -37.19 5.78 -9.09
N ILE A 449 -37.08 5.56 -7.76
CA ILE A 449 -37.13 6.62 -6.75
C ILE A 449 -35.97 7.59 -6.95
N ALA A 450 -34.76 7.09 -7.20
CA ALA A 450 -33.58 7.90 -7.47
C ALA A 450 -33.56 8.59 -8.85
N GLN A 451 -34.64 8.49 -9.63
CA GLN A 451 -34.73 9.02 -11.00
C GLN A 451 -33.62 8.50 -11.93
N ALA A 452 -33.16 7.25 -11.70
CA ALA A 452 -32.09 6.61 -12.45
C ALA A 452 -32.57 5.54 -13.42
N LYS A 453 -33.81 5.07 -13.28
CA LYS A 453 -34.36 3.94 -14.02
C LYS A 453 -34.26 4.14 -15.54
N GLU A 454 -34.65 5.30 -16.05
CA GLU A 454 -34.72 5.57 -17.50
C GLU A 454 -33.36 5.39 -18.21
N PHE A 455 -32.26 5.93 -17.66
CA PHE A 455 -30.98 5.79 -18.34
C PHE A 455 -30.33 4.41 -18.15
N VAL A 456 -30.72 3.68 -17.08
CA VAL A 456 -30.30 2.28 -16.89
C VAL A 456 -31.04 1.34 -17.85
N GLU A 457 -32.35 1.54 -18.05
CA GLU A 457 -33.14 0.76 -19.02
C GLU A 457 -32.74 1.01 -20.48
N LYS A 458 -32.29 2.23 -20.81
CA LYS A 458 -31.76 2.55 -22.16
C LYS A 458 -30.47 1.79 -22.49
N ASN A 459 -29.77 1.25 -21.48
CA ASN A 459 -28.60 0.43 -21.70
C ASN A 459 -29.01 -1.04 -21.90
N GLU A 460 -28.59 -1.66 -23.01
CA GLU A 460 -28.92 -3.05 -23.33
C GLU A 460 -28.58 -4.06 -22.21
N ARG A 461 -27.61 -3.74 -21.36
CA ARG A 461 -27.18 -4.59 -20.25
C ARG A 461 -27.96 -4.34 -18.95
N GLY A 462 -28.76 -3.27 -18.86
CA GLY A 462 -29.52 -2.91 -17.67
C GLY A 462 -28.66 -2.94 -16.38
N LEU A 463 -29.08 -3.67 -15.37
CA LEU A 463 -28.35 -3.83 -14.10
C LEU A 463 -26.94 -4.45 -14.24
N LYS A 464 -26.70 -5.22 -15.31
CA LYS A 464 -25.38 -5.84 -15.59
C LYS A 464 -24.43 -4.90 -16.35
N MET A 465 -24.78 -3.62 -16.52
CA MET A 465 -23.88 -2.64 -17.11
C MET A 465 -22.61 -2.49 -16.27
N LYS A 466 -21.46 -2.35 -16.95
CA LYS A 466 -20.17 -2.19 -16.28
C LYS A 466 -20.02 -0.80 -15.68
N VAL A 467 -19.54 -0.76 -14.47
CA VAL A 467 -19.12 0.43 -13.74
C VAL A 467 -17.60 0.48 -13.74
N SER A 468 -17.02 1.56 -14.27
CA SER A 468 -15.57 1.81 -14.18
C SER A 468 -15.22 2.33 -12.80
N GLU A 469 -13.94 2.28 -12.43
CA GLU A 469 -13.43 2.80 -11.17
C GLU A 469 -13.90 4.24 -10.90
N GLY A 470 -14.49 4.46 -9.72
CA GLY A 470 -15.09 5.73 -9.34
C GLY A 470 -16.33 6.12 -10.16
N GLY A 471 -16.88 5.22 -10.99
CA GLY A 471 -18.01 5.51 -11.86
C GLY A 471 -17.72 6.53 -12.97
N THR A 472 -16.46 6.59 -13.44
CA THR A 472 -16.01 7.61 -14.42
C THR A 472 -16.71 7.53 -15.78
N ASN A 473 -17.34 6.42 -16.08
CA ASN A 473 -18.18 6.22 -17.28
C ASN A 473 -19.60 6.80 -17.16
N PHE A 474 -19.96 7.39 -16.02
CA PHE A 474 -21.23 8.08 -15.79
C PHE A 474 -21.01 9.60 -15.65
N SER A 475 -22.02 10.38 -16.00
CA SER A 475 -22.03 11.81 -15.67
C SER A 475 -22.08 12.05 -14.14
N GLY A 476 -21.74 13.23 -13.68
CA GLY A 476 -21.81 13.58 -12.24
C GLY A 476 -23.18 13.31 -11.65
N GLY A 477 -24.25 13.81 -12.30
CA GLY A 477 -25.63 13.59 -11.85
C GLY A 477 -26.09 12.13 -11.93
N GLN A 478 -25.63 11.36 -12.92
CA GLN A 478 -25.91 9.92 -12.99
C GLN A 478 -25.25 9.17 -11.82
N ARG A 479 -23.96 9.42 -11.57
CA ARG A 479 -23.27 8.83 -10.40
C ARG A 479 -23.97 9.13 -9.10
N GLN A 480 -24.40 10.38 -8.92
CA GLN A 480 -25.10 10.83 -7.71
C GLN A 480 -26.41 10.08 -7.53
N ARG A 481 -27.24 9.97 -8.59
CA ARG A 481 -28.50 9.23 -8.56
C ARG A 481 -28.28 7.73 -8.26
N LEU A 482 -27.22 7.11 -8.80
CA LEU A 482 -26.89 5.73 -8.48
C LEU A 482 -26.43 5.54 -7.03
N ALA A 483 -25.67 6.49 -6.47
CA ALA A 483 -25.30 6.46 -5.06
C ALA A 483 -26.53 6.66 -4.13
N ILE A 484 -27.46 7.53 -4.53
CA ILE A 484 -28.75 7.68 -3.83
C ILE A 484 -29.57 6.39 -3.92
N ALA A 485 -29.65 5.74 -5.10
CA ALA A 485 -30.34 4.46 -5.25
C ALA A 485 -29.76 3.40 -4.31
N ARG A 486 -28.43 3.29 -4.19
CA ARG A 486 -27.74 2.38 -3.26
C ARG A 486 -28.17 2.61 -1.80
N ALA A 487 -28.29 3.87 -1.37
CA ALA A 487 -28.77 4.20 -0.03
C ALA A 487 -30.24 3.84 0.16
N ILE A 488 -31.08 4.01 -0.88
CA ILE A 488 -32.52 3.67 -0.84
C ILE A 488 -32.75 2.17 -0.76
N VAL A 489 -31.98 1.34 -1.50
CA VAL A 489 -32.07 -0.13 -1.46
C VAL A 489 -31.94 -0.64 -0.03
N ARG A 490 -31.13 0.00 0.79
CA ARG A 490 -30.86 -0.38 2.18
C ARG A 490 -32.08 -0.23 3.08
N ARG A 491 -33.00 0.74 2.79
CA ARG A 491 -34.16 1.12 3.62
C ARG A 491 -33.76 1.38 5.08
N PRO A 492 -32.78 2.24 5.35
CA PRO A 492 -32.28 2.49 6.70
C PRO A 492 -33.26 3.35 7.54
N SER A 493 -33.04 3.37 8.86
CA SER A 493 -33.77 4.26 9.79
C SER A 493 -33.24 5.71 9.73
N ILE A 494 -32.05 5.94 9.18
CA ILE A 494 -31.38 7.25 9.09
C ILE A 494 -30.85 7.43 7.68
N TYR A 495 -31.27 8.51 7.01
CA TYR A 495 -30.69 8.93 5.72
C TYR A 495 -29.83 10.17 5.90
N LEU A 496 -28.58 10.11 5.42
CA LEU A 496 -27.63 11.22 5.44
C LEU A 496 -27.26 11.61 4.00
N PHE A 497 -27.59 12.81 3.60
CA PHE A 497 -27.27 13.35 2.28
C PHE A 497 -26.30 14.53 2.41
N ASP A 498 -25.02 14.32 2.05
CA ASP A 498 -24.02 15.38 2.07
C ASP A 498 -23.95 16.06 0.70
N ASP A 499 -24.61 17.20 0.54
CA ASP A 499 -24.69 18.01 -0.69
C ASP A 499 -25.00 17.17 -1.97
N SER A 500 -25.78 16.10 -1.76
CA SER A 500 -25.97 15.04 -2.75
C SER A 500 -26.90 15.45 -3.90
N PHE A 501 -27.60 16.57 -3.80
CA PHE A 501 -28.55 17.06 -4.79
C PHE A 501 -27.94 18.16 -5.68
N SER A 502 -26.79 18.71 -5.33
CA SER A 502 -26.17 19.84 -6.04
C SER A 502 -25.74 19.52 -7.48
N ALA A 503 -25.44 18.25 -7.78
CA ALA A 503 -25.06 17.78 -9.10
C ALA A 503 -26.26 17.49 -10.03
N LEU A 504 -27.50 17.64 -9.52
CA LEU A 504 -28.74 17.40 -10.25
C LEU A 504 -29.29 18.70 -10.84
N ASP A 505 -29.97 18.58 -11.97
CA ASP A 505 -30.81 19.66 -12.48
C ASP A 505 -32.05 19.85 -11.59
N TYR A 506 -32.64 21.04 -11.64
CA TYR A 506 -33.73 21.44 -10.76
C TYR A 506 -34.95 20.49 -10.81
N ARG A 507 -35.33 20.07 -12.03
CA ARG A 507 -36.47 19.16 -12.24
C ARG A 507 -36.21 17.78 -11.63
N THR A 508 -35.07 17.22 -11.94
CA THR A 508 -34.67 15.90 -11.39
C THR A 508 -34.55 15.93 -9.86
N ASP A 509 -33.98 17.00 -9.27
CA ASP A 509 -33.93 17.19 -7.81
C ASP A 509 -35.33 17.19 -7.20
N GLN A 510 -36.28 17.98 -7.78
CA GLN A 510 -37.65 18.06 -7.27
C GLN A 510 -38.39 16.71 -7.38
N GLU A 511 -38.31 16.04 -8.54
CA GLU A 511 -38.94 14.73 -8.77
C GLU A 511 -38.39 13.67 -7.81
N LEU A 512 -37.07 13.64 -7.59
CA LEU A 512 -36.41 12.72 -6.68
C LEU A 512 -36.86 12.93 -5.23
N ARG A 513 -36.85 14.18 -4.73
CA ARG A 513 -37.30 14.50 -3.36
C ARG A 513 -38.75 14.13 -3.13
N ARG A 514 -39.62 14.39 -4.14
CA ARG A 514 -41.03 13.96 -4.10
C ARG A 514 -41.16 12.44 -4.01
N ALA A 515 -40.37 11.69 -4.78
CA ALA A 515 -40.38 10.22 -4.76
C ALA A 515 -39.72 9.64 -3.49
N LEU A 516 -38.79 10.36 -2.86
CA LEU A 516 -38.11 9.94 -1.63
C LEU A 516 -39.03 10.07 -0.39
N LYS A 517 -39.90 11.10 -0.34
CA LYS A 517 -40.74 11.39 0.82
C LYS A 517 -41.57 10.22 1.33
N PRO A 518 -42.26 9.39 0.49
CA PRO A 518 -42.98 8.23 0.99
C PRO A 518 -42.09 7.15 1.59
N VAL A 519 -40.86 7.01 1.12
CA VAL A 519 -39.90 5.98 1.56
C VAL A 519 -39.25 6.34 2.89
N THR A 520 -39.17 7.63 3.20
CA THR A 520 -38.52 8.16 4.40
C THR A 520 -39.48 8.52 5.53
N GLN A 521 -40.79 8.18 5.42
CA GLN A 521 -41.81 8.55 6.39
C GLN A 521 -41.54 8.10 7.84
N ASN A 522 -40.82 7.00 7.99
CA ASN A 522 -40.47 6.43 9.30
C ASN A 522 -38.97 6.58 9.63
N ALA A 523 -38.20 7.30 8.80
CA ALA A 523 -36.78 7.48 8.97
C ALA A 523 -36.43 8.93 9.26
N ALA A 524 -35.36 9.19 9.99
CA ALA A 524 -34.79 10.53 10.08
C ALA A 524 -34.00 10.84 8.81
N VAL A 525 -34.22 12.03 8.26
CA VAL A 525 -33.51 12.49 7.07
C VAL A 525 -32.69 13.73 7.40
N ILE A 526 -31.38 13.66 7.21
CA ILE A 526 -30.50 14.82 7.35
C ILE A 526 -29.94 15.18 5.97
N ILE A 527 -30.16 16.41 5.54
CA ILE A 527 -29.74 16.93 4.24
C ILE A 527 -28.80 18.12 4.46
N VAL A 528 -27.55 17.96 4.10
CA VAL A 528 -26.66 19.11 3.88
C VAL A 528 -26.89 19.62 2.47
N ALA A 529 -27.20 20.91 2.34
CA ALA A 529 -27.37 21.52 1.04
C ALA A 529 -26.75 22.92 0.98
N GLN A 530 -26.43 23.33 -0.24
CA GLN A 530 -26.01 24.70 -0.56
C GLN A 530 -27.15 25.52 -1.19
N ARG A 531 -28.17 24.84 -1.74
CA ARG A 531 -29.33 25.49 -2.39
C ARG A 531 -30.53 25.57 -1.46
N ILE A 532 -31.10 26.74 -1.33
CA ILE A 532 -32.32 26.95 -0.56
C ILE A 532 -33.51 26.17 -1.12
N SER A 533 -33.61 26.06 -2.46
CA SER A 533 -34.67 25.28 -3.11
C SER A 533 -34.72 23.82 -2.69
N THR A 534 -33.59 23.25 -2.26
CA THR A 534 -33.49 21.86 -1.80
C THR A 534 -34.04 21.69 -0.38
N ILE A 535 -33.99 22.74 0.47
CA ILE A 535 -34.23 22.62 1.92
C ILE A 535 -35.43 23.44 2.41
N LYS A 536 -36.06 24.26 1.57
CA LYS A 536 -37.17 25.14 1.98
C LYS A 536 -38.36 24.42 2.60
N ASP A 537 -38.59 23.16 2.19
CA ASP A 537 -39.67 22.31 2.68
C ASP A 537 -39.23 21.38 3.84
N ALA A 538 -38.06 21.59 4.43
CA ALA A 538 -37.58 20.83 5.57
C ALA A 538 -38.33 21.22 6.85
N ASP A 539 -38.56 20.23 7.72
CA ASP A 539 -39.24 20.43 9.01
C ASP A 539 -38.39 21.26 9.98
N GLN A 540 -37.06 21.19 9.83
CA GLN A 540 -36.07 21.92 10.61
C GLN A 540 -34.88 22.29 9.73
N ILE A 541 -34.42 23.54 9.82
CA ILE A 541 -33.21 24.02 9.15
C ILE A 541 -32.22 24.52 10.21
N LEU A 542 -31.01 23.98 10.19
CA LEU A 542 -29.88 24.41 11.01
C LEU A 542 -28.99 25.34 10.18
N VAL A 543 -28.86 26.60 10.62
CA VAL A 543 -27.95 27.57 9.99
C VAL A 543 -26.59 27.48 10.68
N MET A 544 -25.59 26.97 10.00
CA MET A 544 -24.23 26.84 10.53
C MET A 544 -23.35 28.01 10.09
N ASN A 545 -22.63 28.58 11.03
CA ASN A 545 -21.60 29.59 10.79
C ASN A 545 -20.40 29.38 11.70
N GLN A 546 -19.19 29.36 11.12
CA GLN A 546 -17.92 29.21 11.84
C GLN A 546 -17.89 28.08 12.89
N GLY A 547 -18.47 26.93 12.55
CA GLY A 547 -18.51 25.75 13.41
C GLY A 547 -19.60 25.75 14.48
N ARG A 548 -20.50 26.72 14.51
CA ARG A 548 -21.62 26.83 15.46
C ARG A 548 -22.96 26.79 14.75
N ILE A 549 -24.01 26.37 15.45
CA ILE A 549 -25.39 26.58 15.01
C ILE A 549 -25.80 27.97 15.45
N GLU A 550 -26.06 28.86 14.48
CA GLU A 550 -26.44 30.24 14.72
C GLU A 550 -27.95 30.40 14.86
N ALA A 551 -28.72 29.64 14.08
CA ALA A 551 -30.17 29.66 14.14
C ALA A 551 -30.77 28.31 13.78
N VAL A 552 -31.95 28.00 14.32
CA VAL A 552 -32.72 26.78 14.07
C VAL A 552 -34.18 27.18 13.87
N GLY A 553 -34.85 26.66 12.85
CA GLY A 553 -36.26 26.91 12.57
C GLY A 553 -36.69 26.42 11.21
N THR A 554 -37.91 26.69 10.83
CA THR A 554 -38.43 26.47 9.47
C THR A 554 -37.96 27.60 8.53
N HIS A 555 -38.15 27.41 7.24
CA HIS A 555 -37.82 28.46 6.25
C HIS A 555 -38.48 29.81 6.59
N GLU A 556 -39.76 29.80 6.94
CA GLU A 556 -40.53 31.01 7.24
C GLU A 556 -40.04 31.70 8.53
N GLU A 557 -39.73 30.92 9.58
CA GLU A 557 -39.20 31.44 10.84
C GLU A 557 -37.80 32.05 10.66
N LEU A 558 -36.92 31.37 9.91
CA LEU A 558 -35.55 31.84 9.67
C LEU A 558 -35.50 33.06 8.76
N MET A 559 -36.43 33.18 7.83
CA MET A 559 -36.59 34.40 7.01
C MET A 559 -36.94 35.63 7.85
N GLN A 560 -37.54 35.45 9.06
CA GLN A 560 -37.87 36.53 9.97
C GLN A 560 -36.79 36.76 11.04
N SER A 561 -36.12 35.70 11.49
CA SER A 561 -35.29 35.74 12.69
C SER A 561 -33.78 35.69 12.43
N SER A 562 -33.32 35.12 11.29
CA SER A 562 -31.88 34.91 11.02
C SER A 562 -31.38 35.78 9.88
N ARG A 563 -30.52 36.74 10.20
CA ARG A 563 -29.85 37.56 9.20
C ARG A 563 -28.95 36.76 8.26
N THR A 564 -28.18 35.83 8.80
CA THR A 564 -27.30 34.94 8.01
C THR A 564 -28.13 34.10 7.03
N TYR A 565 -29.29 33.59 7.43
CA TYR A 565 -30.16 32.85 6.53
C TYR A 565 -30.73 33.74 5.41
N GLN A 566 -31.16 34.96 5.74
CA GLN A 566 -31.64 35.95 4.76
C GLN A 566 -30.53 36.28 3.73
N GLU A 567 -29.29 36.48 4.19
CA GLU A 567 -28.16 36.77 3.31
C GLU A 567 -27.88 35.57 2.36
N ILE A 568 -27.96 34.32 2.85
CA ILE A 568 -27.83 33.12 2.02
C ILE A 568 -28.95 33.06 0.97
N VAL A 569 -30.21 33.32 1.36
CA VAL A 569 -31.35 33.34 0.43
C VAL A 569 -31.17 34.44 -0.62
N ALA A 570 -30.77 35.64 -0.23
CA ALA A 570 -30.57 36.78 -1.13
C ALA A 570 -29.41 36.58 -2.12
N SER A 571 -28.42 35.71 -1.77
CA SER A 571 -27.29 35.39 -2.64
C SER A 571 -27.63 34.41 -3.75
N GLN A 572 -28.80 33.79 -3.71
CA GLN A 572 -29.21 32.76 -4.69
C GLN A 572 -30.27 33.30 -5.67
N PRO A 573 -30.25 32.87 -6.95
CA PRO A 573 -31.27 33.27 -7.92
C PRO A 573 -32.66 32.87 -7.45
N THR A 574 -33.62 33.78 -7.57
CA THR A 574 -35.03 33.52 -7.25
C THR A 574 -35.61 32.52 -8.26
N ASP A 575 -36.52 31.63 -7.82
CA ASP A 575 -37.23 30.61 -8.65
C ASP A 575 -37.86 31.17 -9.96
N LYS A 576 -38.00 32.49 -10.09
CA LYS A 576 -38.52 33.18 -11.27
C LYS A 576 -37.49 33.49 -12.36
N GLU A 577 -36.19 33.35 -12.06
CA GLU A 577 -35.10 33.72 -12.98
C GLU A 577 -34.37 32.49 -13.59
N LEU A 578 -34.80 31.28 -13.25
CA LEU A 578 -34.23 30.07 -13.84
C LEU A 578 -34.87 29.82 -15.21
N PRO A 579 -34.09 29.72 -16.31
CA PRO A 579 -34.62 29.35 -17.61
C PRO A 579 -35.23 27.96 -17.56
N VAL A 580 -36.42 27.80 -18.12
CA VAL A 580 -37.19 26.55 -18.27
C VAL A 580 -36.45 25.55 -19.11
#